data_0e4e2969a94e4b546c50f50331b1aef3
#
_entry.id   0e4e2969a94e4b546c50f50331b1aef3
#
_cell.length_a   1.000
_cell.length_b   1.000
_cell.length_c   1.000
_cell.angle_alpha   90.00
_cell.angle_beta   90.00
_cell.angle_gamma   90.00
#
_symmetry.space_group_name_H-M   'P 1'
#
loop_
_entity.id
_entity.type
_entity.pdbx_description
1 polymer ?
#
loop_
_entity_poly.entity_id
_entity_poly.type
_entity_poly.pdbx_seq_one_letter_code
_entity_poly.pdbx_strand_id
1 'polypeptide(L)'
;MPAPVSSPSEFAFELALCAHLEQTTDWLPARQLGASVASPGSRIIDICAVVPGPEFDDRTRISARDIPATAIESDVGVGRAVFWRDAFDCHPARARRATDRAVEAGFLESERRRGREYVRRATRYPDEWFSRLVGIENKPDLGEPGDLLRQLRLDVSLSLFDEVVLATESYVTGAHLNRIPEEVGVWRFDPETGEREVVREADTLAADAIGVEPVEYESLHTDVALVSPADKRTARLRLAERAYGKGWRRYDLPGCAHASVDSDGRPVCEHFGRVVDPGSECGSTCGGFTPADAPAFDREGLRASRTGWVADPHGVARRQSGLDRFS
;
A
#
# COMPACT_ATOMS: atom_id res chain seq x y z
N MET A 1 -14.03 32.09 -23.91
CA MET A 1 -12.66 31.77 -23.46
C MET A 1 -12.71 30.38 -22.85
N PRO A 2 -11.89 29.43 -23.26
CA PRO A 2 -11.82 28.18 -22.54
C PRO A 2 -11.36 28.44 -21.10
N ALA A 3 -11.98 27.76 -20.13
CA ALA A 3 -11.56 27.84 -18.75
C ALA A 3 -10.10 27.40 -18.64
N PRO A 4 -9.30 28.00 -17.73
CA PRO A 4 -7.93 27.53 -17.53
C PRO A 4 -8.01 26.06 -17.13
N VAL A 5 -7.25 25.23 -17.83
CA VAL A 5 -7.04 23.82 -17.46
C VAL A 5 -6.34 23.89 -16.11
N SER A 6 -7.10 23.64 -15.03
CA SER A 6 -6.50 23.51 -13.69
C SER A 6 -5.62 22.26 -13.73
N SER A 7 -4.38 22.37 -13.29
CA SER A 7 -3.50 21.21 -13.07
C SER A 7 -4.27 20.13 -12.32
N PRO A 8 -4.14 18.85 -12.70
CA PRO A 8 -4.80 17.77 -11.97
C PRO A 8 -4.41 17.86 -10.50
N SER A 9 -5.38 17.61 -9.62
CA SER A 9 -5.07 17.54 -8.19
C SER A 9 -4.05 16.42 -7.92
N GLU A 10 -3.22 16.55 -6.89
CA GLU A 10 -2.28 15.48 -6.48
C GLU A 10 -3.00 14.12 -6.39
N PHE A 11 -4.24 14.13 -5.91
CA PHE A 11 -5.09 12.94 -5.86
C PHE A 11 -5.36 12.33 -7.25
N ALA A 12 -5.77 13.15 -8.22
CA ALA A 12 -6.07 12.68 -9.58
C ALA A 12 -4.82 12.14 -10.29
N PHE A 13 -3.68 12.82 -10.13
CA PHE A 13 -2.39 12.39 -10.65
C PHE A 13 -1.97 11.03 -10.05
N GLU A 14 -2.06 10.88 -8.73
CA GLU A 14 -1.74 9.64 -8.00
C GLU A 14 -2.59 8.46 -8.48
N LEU A 15 -3.91 8.66 -8.68
CA LEU A 15 -4.79 7.61 -9.19
C LEU A 15 -4.47 7.26 -10.65
N ALA A 16 -4.15 8.24 -11.49
CA ALA A 16 -3.76 8.01 -12.88
C ALA A 16 -2.46 7.21 -12.96
N LEU A 17 -1.47 7.54 -12.13
CA LEU A 17 -0.22 6.80 -12.06
C LEU A 17 -0.42 5.35 -11.55
N CYS A 18 -1.25 5.15 -10.53
CA CYS A 18 -1.60 3.79 -10.07
C CYS A 18 -2.26 2.96 -11.17
N ALA A 19 -3.21 3.56 -11.90
CA ALA A 19 -3.88 2.89 -13.02
C ALA A 19 -2.89 2.55 -14.16
N HIS A 20 -1.98 3.47 -14.48
CA HIS A 20 -0.92 3.23 -15.46
C HIS A 20 -0.01 2.07 -15.05
N LEU A 21 0.44 2.03 -13.79
CA LEU A 21 1.29 0.95 -13.28
C LEU A 21 0.58 -0.41 -13.37
N GLU A 22 -0.70 -0.50 -13.01
CA GLU A 22 -1.49 -1.73 -13.15
C GLU A 22 -1.64 -2.19 -14.61
N GLN A 23 -1.67 -1.26 -15.58
CA GLN A 23 -1.86 -1.59 -16.99
C GLN A 23 -0.56 -1.96 -17.71
N THR A 24 0.56 -1.42 -17.26
CA THR A 24 1.84 -1.52 -17.96
C THR A 24 2.87 -2.40 -17.27
N THR A 25 2.59 -2.86 -16.06
CA THR A 25 3.47 -3.72 -15.26
C THR A 25 2.67 -4.84 -14.58
N ASP A 26 3.36 -5.79 -13.96
CA ASP A 26 2.79 -6.80 -13.07
C ASP A 26 2.72 -6.33 -11.59
N TRP A 27 3.04 -5.07 -11.32
CA TRP A 27 3.14 -4.53 -9.97
C TRP A 27 1.78 -4.40 -9.29
N LEU A 28 1.78 -4.45 -7.96
CA LEU A 28 0.60 -4.19 -7.14
C LEU A 28 0.74 -2.83 -6.45
N PRO A 29 0.24 -1.75 -7.05
CA PRO A 29 0.26 -0.43 -6.42
C PRO A 29 -0.75 -0.34 -5.28
N ALA A 30 -0.35 0.33 -4.21
CA ALA A 30 -1.21 0.73 -3.10
C ALA A 30 -0.86 2.14 -2.65
N ARG A 31 -1.87 2.86 -2.13
CA ARG A 31 -1.74 4.29 -1.80
C ARG A 31 -1.65 4.53 -0.30
N GLN A 32 -0.95 5.61 0.05
CA GLN A 32 -0.97 6.21 1.38
C GLN A 32 -0.69 5.17 2.48
N LEU A 33 0.53 4.62 2.46
CA LEU A 33 0.98 3.63 3.43
C LEU A 33 2.05 4.22 4.36
N GLY A 34 1.95 3.90 5.65
CA GLY A 34 2.98 4.28 6.63
C GLY A 34 4.30 3.57 6.31
N ALA A 35 5.35 4.36 6.07
CA ALA A 35 6.70 3.94 5.66
C ALA A 35 7.78 4.32 6.68
N SER A 36 7.43 4.41 7.95
CA SER A 36 8.34 4.64 9.09
C SER A 36 8.50 3.37 9.92
N VAL A 37 9.63 3.24 10.61
CA VAL A 37 9.97 2.09 11.46
C VAL A 37 10.06 2.50 12.93
N ALA A 38 10.93 3.45 13.27
CA ALA A 38 11.15 3.91 14.65
C ALA A 38 10.00 4.80 15.15
N SER A 39 9.40 5.61 14.28
CA SER A 39 8.32 6.53 14.60
C SER A 39 7.06 6.23 13.77
N PRO A 40 6.25 5.23 14.13
CA PRO A 40 5.09 4.83 13.35
C PRO A 40 4.14 6.00 13.05
N GLY A 41 3.86 6.26 11.77
CA GLY A 41 2.99 7.33 11.32
C GLY A 41 3.70 8.65 10.98
N SER A 42 5.00 8.79 11.24
CA SER A 42 5.78 9.99 10.90
C SER A 42 6.00 10.14 9.39
N ARG A 43 5.95 9.04 8.64
CA ARG A 43 6.13 9.01 7.19
C ARG A 43 5.02 8.21 6.52
N ILE A 44 4.38 8.80 5.53
CA ILE A 44 3.42 8.15 4.65
C ILE A 44 3.97 8.29 3.23
N ILE A 45 4.15 7.17 2.54
CA ILE A 45 4.50 7.16 1.12
C ILE A 45 3.23 7.27 0.28
N ASP A 46 3.24 8.04 -0.78
CA ASP A 46 2.06 8.23 -1.64
C ASP A 46 1.68 6.92 -2.33
N ILE A 47 2.62 6.28 -3.02
CA ILE A 47 2.41 4.99 -3.65
C ILE A 47 3.51 4.02 -3.20
N CYS A 48 3.10 2.85 -2.75
CA CYS A 48 3.96 1.69 -2.55
C CYS A 48 3.58 0.65 -3.60
N ALA A 49 4.48 0.34 -4.53
CA ALA A 49 4.30 -0.71 -5.49
C ALA A 49 5.06 -1.97 -5.06
N VAL A 50 4.33 -3.08 -4.95
CA VAL A 50 4.89 -4.40 -4.65
C VAL A 50 5.17 -5.11 -5.97
N VAL A 51 6.42 -5.46 -6.22
CA VAL A 51 6.82 -6.26 -7.38
C VAL A 51 6.72 -7.73 -7.01
N PRO A 52 5.92 -8.55 -7.72
CA PRO A 52 5.79 -9.97 -7.45
C PRO A 52 7.13 -10.71 -7.43
N GLY A 53 7.24 -11.68 -6.55
CA GLY A 53 8.38 -12.58 -6.44
C GLY A 53 8.02 -14.00 -6.90
N PRO A 54 8.97 -14.94 -6.84
CA PRO A 54 8.77 -16.31 -7.36
C PRO A 54 7.67 -17.10 -6.63
N GLU A 55 7.38 -16.79 -5.36
CA GLU A 55 6.32 -17.45 -4.57
C GLU A 55 5.01 -16.61 -4.53
N PHE A 56 4.81 -15.66 -5.46
CA PHE A 56 3.64 -14.78 -5.46
C PHE A 56 2.33 -15.57 -5.57
N ASP A 57 2.25 -16.55 -6.46
CA ASP A 57 1.08 -17.39 -6.63
C ASP A 57 0.69 -18.17 -5.36
N ASP A 58 1.67 -18.58 -4.56
CA ASP A 58 1.40 -19.25 -3.29
C ASP A 58 0.81 -18.26 -2.26
N ARG A 59 1.26 -16.98 -2.27
CA ARG A 59 0.66 -15.94 -1.44
C ARG A 59 -0.79 -15.66 -1.81
N THR A 60 -1.12 -15.62 -3.11
CA THR A 60 -2.49 -15.35 -3.57
C THR A 60 -3.49 -16.40 -3.14
N ARG A 61 -3.05 -17.63 -2.88
CA ARG A 61 -3.90 -18.75 -2.43
C ARG A 61 -4.30 -18.68 -0.96
N ILE A 62 -3.60 -17.87 -0.14
CA ILE A 62 -3.87 -17.82 1.30
C ILE A 62 -5.07 -16.92 1.59
N SER A 63 -5.04 -15.68 1.13
CA SER A 63 -6.05 -14.68 1.48
C SER A 63 -6.00 -13.48 0.54
N ALA A 64 -7.15 -12.86 0.29
CA ALA A 64 -7.26 -11.53 -0.34
C ALA A 64 -6.82 -10.39 0.60
N ARG A 65 -6.70 -10.66 1.91
CA ARG A 65 -6.44 -9.69 2.98
C ARG A 65 -4.97 -9.68 3.40
N ASP A 66 -4.57 -8.63 4.13
CA ASP A 66 -3.27 -8.56 4.76
C ASP A 66 -3.16 -9.54 5.94
N ILE A 67 -2.06 -10.28 6.00
CA ILE A 67 -1.73 -11.17 7.11
C ILE A 67 -0.89 -10.37 8.11
N PRO A 68 -1.22 -10.36 9.42
CA PRO A 68 -0.41 -9.64 10.39
C PRO A 68 1.03 -10.17 10.44
N ALA A 69 2.03 -9.28 10.31
CA ALA A 69 3.45 -9.64 10.39
C ALA A 69 3.77 -10.43 11.67
N THR A 70 3.15 -10.04 12.82
CA THR A 70 3.28 -10.77 14.08
C THR A 70 2.85 -12.25 13.97
N ALA A 71 1.86 -12.56 13.13
CA ALA A 71 1.43 -13.94 12.92
C ALA A 71 2.38 -14.69 11.98
N ILE A 72 2.94 -13.99 10.98
CA ILE A 72 3.92 -14.56 10.05
C ILE A 72 5.21 -14.92 10.78
N GLU A 73 5.72 -14.02 11.62
CA GLU A 73 6.98 -14.16 12.38
C GLU A 73 6.88 -15.09 13.59
N SER A 74 5.64 -15.48 13.98
CA SER A 74 5.44 -16.35 15.15
C SER A 74 5.98 -17.76 14.92
N ASP A 75 6.36 -18.44 16.02
CA ASP A 75 6.77 -19.87 16.01
C ASP A 75 5.59 -20.84 15.82
N VAL A 76 4.39 -20.33 15.55
CA VAL A 76 3.22 -21.17 15.29
C VAL A 76 3.41 -21.92 13.98
N GLY A 77 3.43 -23.23 14.02
CA GLY A 77 3.56 -24.10 12.84
C GLY A 77 2.22 -24.57 12.28
N VAL A 78 2.27 -25.35 11.18
CA VAL A 78 1.11 -26.01 10.55
C VAL A 78 0.67 -27.28 11.30
N GLY A 79 1.46 -27.76 12.25
CA GLY A 79 1.22 -29.02 12.98
C GLY A 79 0.41 -28.83 14.25
N ARG A 80 1.09 -28.85 15.40
CA ARG A 80 0.46 -28.77 16.72
C ARG A 80 -0.07 -27.36 16.99
N ALA A 81 -1.35 -27.27 17.38
CA ALA A 81 -1.92 -26.01 17.84
C ALA A 81 -1.36 -25.58 19.22
N VAL A 82 -1.06 -24.30 19.36
CA VAL A 82 -0.54 -23.67 20.59
C VAL A 82 -1.60 -22.75 21.18
N PHE A 83 -1.55 -22.51 22.49
CA PHE A 83 -2.46 -21.57 23.13
C PHE A 83 -2.22 -20.14 22.60
N TRP A 84 -3.26 -19.45 22.17
CA TRP A 84 -3.11 -18.18 21.45
C TRP A 84 -2.26 -17.11 22.19
N ARG A 85 -2.27 -17.10 23.55
CA ARG A 85 -1.46 -16.18 24.35
C ARG A 85 0.03 -16.47 24.29
N ASP A 86 0.38 -17.74 24.09
CA ASP A 86 1.77 -18.21 24.03
C ASP A 86 2.28 -18.25 22.59
N ALA A 87 1.40 -17.94 21.62
CA ALA A 87 1.72 -17.96 20.19
C ALA A 87 2.59 -16.79 19.73
N PHE A 88 2.66 -15.71 20.54
CA PHE A 88 3.33 -14.47 20.12
C PHE A 88 4.12 -13.87 21.28
N ASP A 89 5.35 -13.47 21.01
CA ASP A 89 6.19 -12.72 21.98
C ASP A 89 5.80 -11.23 21.95
N CYS A 90 4.59 -10.92 22.47
CA CYS A 90 4.11 -9.55 22.55
C CYS A 90 3.01 -9.39 23.61
N HIS A 91 2.66 -8.13 23.93
CA HIS A 91 1.60 -7.83 24.88
C HIS A 91 0.28 -8.54 24.51
N PRO A 92 -0.46 -9.14 25.48
CA PRO A 92 -1.66 -9.96 25.23
C PRO A 92 -2.73 -9.30 24.35
N ALA A 93 -2.94 -7.98 24.48
CA ALA A 93 -3.90 -7.28 23.66
C ALA A 93 -3.46 -7.21 22.17
N ARG A 94 -2.16 -7.15 21.92
CA ARG A 94 -1.60 -7.21 20.54
C ARG A 94 -1.69 -8.63 19.99
N ALA A 95 -1.34 -9.63 20.81
CA ALA A 95 -1.49 -11.05 20.48
C ALA A 95 -2.93 -11.37 20.09
N ARG A 96 -3.92 -10.88 20.87
CA ARG A 96 -5.34 -11.09 20.57
C ARG A 96 -5.72 -10.53 19.21
N ARG A 97 -5.40 -9.26 18.94
CA ARG A 97 -5.67 -8.63 17.64
C ARG A 97 -5.00 -9.34 16.47
N ALA A 98 -3.75 -9.79 16.66
CA ALA A 98 -3.02 -10.54 15.63
C ALA A 98 -3.69 -11.89 15.36
N THR A 99 -4.11 -12.60 16.42
CA THR A 99 -4.86 -13.86 16.31
C THR A 99 -6.15 -13.67 15.53
N ASP A 100 -6.99 -12.71 15.94
CA ASP A 100 -8.29 -12.48 15.32
C ASP A 100 -8.15 -12.16 13.82
N ARG A 101 -7.23 -11.25 13.47
CA ARG A 101 -6.98 -10.92 12.06
C ARG A 101 -6.39 -12.06 11.26
N ALA A 102 -5.48 -12.84 11.83
CA ALA A 102 -4.86 -13.96 11.13
C ALA A 102 -5.85 -15.12 10.92
N VAL A 103 -6.79 -15.33 11.86
CA VAL A 103 -7.90 -16.29 11.71
C VAL A 103 -8.90 -15.77 10.66
N GLU A 104 -9.26 -14.49 10.70
CA GLU A 104 -10.15 -13.86 9.72
C GLU A 104 -9.56 -13.89 8.31
N ALA A 105 -8.24 -13.70 8.17
CA ALA A 105 -7.52 -13.85 6.91
C ALA A 105 -7.36 -15.32 6.48
N GLY A 106 -7.68 -16.29 7.33
CA GLY A 106 -7.53 -17.71 7.06
C GLY A 106 -6.08 -18.22 7.11
N PHE A 107 -5.15 -17.43 7.60
CA PHE A 107 -3.77 -17.86 7.81
C PHE A 107 -3.59 -18.71 9.05
N LEU A 108 -4.37 -18.42 10.11
CA LEU A 108 -4.46 -19.26 11.29
C LEU A 108 -5.82 -19.96 11.35
N GLU A 109 -5.80 -21.24 11.76
CA GLU A 109 -6.97 -21.99 12.20
C GLU A 109 -7.05 -21.94 13.72
N SER A 110 -8.25 -21.74 14.27
CA SER A 110 -8.47 -21.80 15.71
C SER A 110 -9.29 -23.04 16.10
N GLU A 111 -8.98 -23.62 17.26
CA GLU A 111 -9.75 -24.69 17.88
C GLU A 111 -9.92 -24.46 19.38
N ARG A 112 -11.03 -24.91 19.95
CA ARG A 112 -11.27 -24.80 21.39
C ARG A 112 -11.04 -26.14 22.07
N ARG A 113 -10.18 -26.13 23.12
CA ARG A 113 -9.93 -27.28 23.99
C ARG A 113 -10.15 -26.86 25.45
N ARG A 114 -11.09 -27.50 26.13
CA ARG A 114 -11.41 -27.22 27.55
C ARG A 114 -11.65 -25.73 27.83
N GLY A 115 -12.40 -25.04 26.95
CA GLY A 115 -12.72 -23.63 27.07
C GLY A 115 -11.60 -22.64 26.68
N ARG A 116 -10.41 -23.14 26.30
CA ARG A 116 -9.28 -22.33 25.84
C ARG A 116 -9.14 -22.40 24.32
N GLU A 117 -8.74 -21.32 23.70
CA GLU A 117 -8.51 -21.23 22.26
C GLU A 117 -7.04 -21.53 21.93
N TYR A 118 -6.83 -22.38 20.95
CA TYR A 118 -5.53 -22.77 20.41
C TYR A 118 -5.50 -22.43 18.93
N VAL A 119 -4.33 -22.08 18.42
CA VAL A 119 -4.13 -21.70 17.01
C VAL A 119 -2.98 -22.47 16.37
N ARG A 120 -3.09 -22.71 15.06
CA ARG A 120 -2.02 -23.25 14.21
C ARG A 120 -2.07 -22.55 12.86
N ARG A 121 -0.99 -22.55 12.11
CA ARG A 121 -1.03 -22.10 10.70
C ARG A 121 -1.85 -23.07 9.86
N ALA A 122 -2.68 -22.53 8.99
CA ALA A 122 -3.40 -23.33 7.98
C ALA A 122 -2.44 -23.77 6.86
N THR A 123 -1.46 -22.94 6.53
CA THR A 123 -0.43 -23.19 5.52
C THR A 123 0.88 -22.51 5.85
N ARG A 124 1.97 -22.90 5.18
CA ARG A 124 3.24 -22.19 5.22
C ARG A 124 3.06 -20.80 4.59
N TYR A 125 3.71 -19.79 5.17
CA TYR A 125 3.81 -18.49 4.55
C TYR A 125 4.96 -18.51 3.51
N PRO A 126 4.73 -18.03 2.27
CA PRO A 126 5.80 -17.94 1.28
C PRO A 126 6.69 -16.74 1.59
N ASP A 127 8.01 -16.97 1.71
CA ASP A 127 8.94 -15.92 2.14
C ASP A 127 9.36 -15.02 0.97
N GLU A 128 9.31 -15.53 -0.28
CA GLU A 128 9.75 -14.86 -1.51
C GLU A 128 8.58 -14.45 -2.41
N TRP A 129 7.42 -14.09 -1.81
CA TRP A 129 6.25 -13.73 -2.61
C TRP A 129 6.34 -12.34 -3.26
N PHE A 130 7.21 -11.47 -2.77
CA PHE A 130 7.57 -10.22 -3.42
C PHE A 130 9.08 -10.11 -3.57
N SER A 131 9.53 -9.55 -4.69
CA SER A 131 10.95 -9.40 -5.01
C SER A 131 11.46 -8.01 -4.62
N ARG A 132 10.64 -6.97 -4.78
CA ARG A 132 11.00 -5.57 -4.50
C ARG A 132 9.81 -4.79 -3.99
N LEU A 133 10.13 -3.72 -3.24
CA LEU A 133 9.20 -2.64 -2.88
C LEU A 133 9.70 -1.35 -3.51
N VAL A 134 8.86 -0.70 -4.31
CA VAL A 134 9.14 0.60 -4.92
C VAL A 134 8.30 1.65 -4.23
N GLY A 135 8.97 2.64 -3.60
CA GLY A 135 8.32 3.80 -3.00
C GLY A 135 8.24 4.93 -4.03
N ILE A 136 7.05 5.47 -4.27
CA ILE A 136 6.87 6.55 -5.23
C ILE A 136 6.23 7.75 -4.53
N GLU A 137 6.91 8.88 -4.58
CA GLU A 137 6.38 10.19 -4.22
C GLU A 137 5.81 10.86 -5.46
N ASN A 138 4.61 11.41 -5.34
CA ASN A 138 4.02 12.15 -6.44
C ASN A 138 4.00 13.65 -6.17
N LYS A 139 4.60 14.40 -7.08
CA LYS A 139 4.58 15.86 -7.07
C LYS A 139 4.30 16.38 -8.48
N PRO A 140 3.03 16.57 -8.85
CA PRO A 140 2.66 17.02 -10.19
C PRO A 140 3.39 18.33 -10.57
N ASP A 141 3.46 19.29 -9.65
CA ASP A 141 4.16 20.56 -9.87
C ASP A 141 5.42 20.69 -9.00
N LEU A 142 6.59 20.70 -9.64
CA LEU A 142 7.89 20.92 -9.00
C LEU A 142 8.17 22.41 -8.68
N GLY A 143 7.34 23.34 -9.15
CA GLY A 143 7.41 24.76 -8.78
C GLY A 143 7.10 25.00 -7.31
N GLU A 144 6.31 24.12 -6.69
CA GLU A 144 5.93 24.19 -5.27
C GLU A 144 6.35 22.91 -4.52
N PRO A 145 7.66 22.66 -4.31
CA PRO A 145 8.16 21.39 -3.81
C PRO A 145 7.74 21.06 -2.36
N GLY A 146 7.41 22.06 -1.54
CA GLY A 146 7.06 21.82 -0.14
C GLY A 146 8.12 21.00 0.61
N ASP A 147 7.70 19.93 1.31
CA ASP A 147 8.56 19.03 2.07
C ASP A 147 9.19 17.88 1.25
N LEU A 148 8.95 17.86 -0.06
CA LEU A 148 9.37 16.77 -0.96
C LEU A 148 10.84 16.34 -0.77
N LEU A 149 11.77 17.28 -0.78
CA LEU A 149 13.20 16.97 -0.67
C LEU A 149 13.56 16.33 0.69
N ARG A 150 12.85 16.72 1.74
CA ARG A 150 13.02 16.12 3.07
C ARG A 150 12.52 14.69 3.08
N GLN A 151 11.35 14.45 2.47
CA GLN A 151 10.74 13.13 2.33
C GLN A 151 11.63 12.18 1.54
N LEU A 152 12.12 12.59 0.37
CA LEU A 152 13.02 11.78 -0.45
C LEU A 152 14.32 11.43 0.27
N ARG A 153 14.93 12.40 0.99
CA ARG A 153 16.14 12.13 1.79
C ARG A 153 15.89 11.14 2.92
N LEU A 154 14.72 11.22 3.57
CA LEU A 154 14.34 10.26 4.60
C LEU A 154 14.22 8.85 3.99
N ASP A 155 13.52 8.72 2.87
CA ASP A 155 13.30 7.43 2.22
C ASP A 155 14.63 6.79 1.77
N VAL A 156 15.56 7.59 1.23
CA VAL A 156 16.91 7.12 0.88
C VAL A 156 17.71 6.73 2.12
N SER A 157 17.72 7.56 3.18
CA SER A 157 18.51 7.28 4.38
C SER A 157 17.98 6.09 5.20
N LEU A 158 16.68 5.89 5.23
CA LEU A 158 16.05 4.73 5.87
C LEU A 158 16.23 3.47 5.01
N SER A 159 16.21 3.60 3.68
CA SER A 159 16.29 2.50 2.71
C SER A 159 15.27 1.39 3.02
N LEU A 160 14.03 1.77 3.28
CA LEU A 160 12.93 0.82 3.51
C LEU A 160 12.44 0.20 2.19
N PHE A 161 12.54 0.95 1.11
CA PHE A 161 12.26 0.54 -0.26
C PHE A 161 13.54 0.07 -0.95
N ASP A 162 13.39 -0.78 -1.96
CA ASP A 162 14.49 -1.15 -2.84
C ASP A 162 14.82 -0.03 -3.83
N GLU A 163 13.79 0.72 -4.23
CA GLU A 163 13.88 1.87 -5.12
C GLU A 163 12.95 2.97 -4.62
N VAL A 164 13.39 4.21 -4.73
CA VAL A 164 12.57 5.41 -4.46
C VAL A 164 12.48 6.22 -5.74
N VAL A 165 11.28 6.64 -6.10
CA VAL A 165 10.99 7.39 -7.33
C VAL A 165 10.20 8.64 -7.00
N LEU A 166 10.54 9.74 -7.67
CA LEU A 166 9.71 10.93 -7.77
C LEU A 166 8.96 10.89 -9.11
N ALA A 167 7.63 10.93 -9.06
CA ALA A 167 6.79 11.09 -10.24
C ALA A 167 6.24 12.51 -10.33
N THR A 168 6.35 13.14 -11.51
CA THR A 168 5.92 14.53 -11.74
C THR A 168 5.34 14.71 -13.15
N GLU A 169 4.43 15.66 -13.29
CA GLU A 169 3.96 16.14 -14.60
C GLU A 169 4.84 17.25 -15.15
N SER A 170 5.55 17.97 -14.26
CA SER A 170 6.44 19.06 -14.62
C SER A 170 7.57 18.63 -15.54
N TYR A 171 7.97 19.55 -16.45
CA TYR A 171 9.24 19.39 -17.17
C TYR A 171 10.42 19.41 -16.21
N VAL A 172 11.22 18.34 -16.22
CA VAL A 172 12.35 18.19 -15.30
C VAL A 172 13.60 18.82 -15.88
N THR A 173 14.16 19.76 -15.14
CA THR A 173 15.41 20.49 -15.53
C THR A 173 16.61 19.94 -14.78
N GLY A 174 17.83 20.23 -15.26
CA GLY A 174 19.06 19.92 -14.53
C GLY A 174 19.11 20.55 -13.12
N ALA A 175 18.49 21.73 -12.94
CA ALA A 175 18.40 22.37 -11.62
C ALA A 175 17.49 21.58 -10.65
N HIS A 176 16.45 20.92 -11.16
CA HIS A 176 15.62 20.00 -10.36
C HIS A 176 16.43 18.77 -9.98
N LEU A 177 17.10 18.13 -10.93
CA LEU A 177 17.89 16.91 -10.70
C LEU A 177 19.03 17.15 -9.69
N ASN A 178 19.67 18.31 -9.70
CA ASN A 178 20.74 18.66 -8.75
C ASN A 178 20.25 18.80 -7.29
N ARG A 179 18.96 18.95 -7.03
CA ARG A 179 18.38 19.05 -5.69
C ARG A 179 17.86 17.73 -5.16
N ILE A 180 17.37 16.87 -6.06
CA ILE A 180 16.84 15.54 -5.75
C ILE A 180 18.02 14.62 -5.49
N PRO A 181 18.02 13.82 -4.38
CA PRO A 181 19.07 12.83 -4.12
C PRO A 181 19.36 11.99 -5.36
N GLU A 182 20.64 11.70 -5.60
CA GLU A 182 21.08 11.03 -6.84
C GLU A 182 20.53 9.59 -6.96
N GLU A 183 20.26 8.95 -5.83
CA GLU A 183 19.70 7.61 -5.74
C GLU A 183 18.23 7.54 -6.16
N VAL A 184 17.51 8.67 -6.10
CA VAL A 184 16.07 8.73 -6.41
C VAL A 184 15.85 8.73 -7.91
N GLY A 185 15.06 7.79 -8.41
CA GLY A 185 14.56 7.82 -9.78
C GLY A 185 13.63 9.00 -10.02
N VAL A 186 13.56 9.49 -11.26
CA VAL A 186 12.67 10.58 -11.63
C VAL A 186 11.89 10.20 -12.87
N TRP A 187 10.57 10.14 -12.74
CA TRP A 187 9.65 9.91 -13.84
C TRP A 187 8.86 11.17 -14.16
N ARG A 188 8.78 11.48 -15.41
CA ARG A 188 7.77 12.40 -15.92
C ARG A 188 6.57 11.59 -16.40
N PHE A 189 5.39 11.91 -15.89
CA PHE A 189 4.16 11.19 -16.20
C PHE A 189 3.07 12.17 -16.62
N ASP A 190 2.47 11.93 -17.78
CA ASP A 190 1.32 12.67 -18.27
C ASP A 190 0.04 11.89 -17.96
N PRO A 191 -0.82 12.38 -17.03
CA PRO A 191 -2.02 11.67 -16.63
C PRO A 191 -3.13 11.65 -17.69
N GLU A 192 -3.06 12.51 -18.71
CA GLU A 192 -4.05 12.57 -19.79
C GLU A 192 -3.74 11.52 -20.89
N THR A 193 -2.48 11.41 -21.28
CA THR A 193 -2.04 10.46 -22.31
C THR A 193 -1.61 9.11 -21.74
N GLY A 194 -1.30 9.04 -20.45
CA GLY A 194 -0.71 7.88 -19.79
C GLY A 194 0.76 7.65 -20.18
N GLU A 195 1.42 8.62 -20.82
CA GLU A 195 2.82 8.50 -21.22
C GLU A 195 3.73 8.69 -19.99
N ARG A 196 4.68 7.76 -19.81
CA ARG A 196 5.70 7.83 -18.75
C ARG A 196 7.10 7.85 -19.37
N GLU A 197 7.82 8.92 -19.12
CA GLU A 197 9.23 9.10 -19.45
C GLU A 197 10.09 8.87 -18.19
N VAL A 198 11.10 7.99 -18.28
CA VAL A 198 12.11 7.84 -17.22
C VAL A 198 13.21 8.87 -17.49
N VAL A 199 13.20 9.96 -16.70
CA VAL A 199 14.20 11.04 -16.80
C VAL A 199 15.50 10.63 -16.12
N ARG A 200 15.40 9.88 -15.01
CA ARG A 200 16.53 9.27 -14.29
C ARG A 200 16.08 7.95 -13.70
N GLU A 201 16.86 6.89 -13.90
CA GLU A 201 16.65 5.61 -13.23
C GLU A 201 16.89 5.74 -11.72
N ALA A 202 16.20 4.93 -10.93
CA ALA A 202 16.45 4.83 -9.49
C ALA A 202 17.62 3.89 -9.23
N ASP A 203 18.45 4.24 -8.24
CA ASP A 203 19.45 3.28 -7.72
C ASP A 203 18.77 2.28 -6.78
N THR A 204 19.30 1.06 -6.74
CA THR A 204 18.87 0.06 -5.77
C THR A 204 19.45 0.40 -4.40
N LEU A 205 18.57 0.63 -3.43
CA LEU A 205 18.95 0.96 -2.06
C LEU A 205 19.29 -0.29 -1.24
N ALA A 206 20.18 -0.13 -0.25
CA ALA A 206 20.60 -1.21 0.64
C ALA A 206 19.55 -1.52 1.72
N ALA A 207 18.45 -2.17 1.32
CA ALA A 207 17.34 -2.51 2.21
C ALA A 207 17.74 -3.48 3.33
N ASP A 208 18.83 -4.22 3.18
CA ASP A 208 19.42 -5.17 4.13
C ASP A 208 20.51 -4.57 5.04
N ALA A 209 20.88 -3.29 4.83
CA ALA A 209 21.82 -2.57 5.70
C ALA A 209 21.10 -1.81 6.83
N ILE A 210 21.86 -1.21 7.76
CA ILE A 210 21.33 -0.30 8.77
C ILE A 210 20.73 0.93 8.08
N GLY A 211 19.49 1.28 8.45
CA GLY A 211 18.84 2.50 8.01
C GLY A 211 18.95 3.63 9.04
N VAL A 212 18.84 4.87 8.59
CA VAL A 212 18.78 6.06 9.44
C VAL A 212 17.42 6.71 9.28
N GLU A 213 16.64 6.78 10.37
CA GLU A 213 15.34 7.42 10.39
C GLU A 213 15.39 8.69 11.26
N PRO A 214 15.15 9.89 10.69
CA PRO A 214 14.98 11.10 11.47
C PRO A 214 13.72 11.02 12.33
N VAL A 215 13.87 11.29 13.63
CA VAL A 215 12.78 11.17 14.63
C VAL A 215 12.27 12.53 15.06
N GLU A 216 13.19 13.47 15.30
CA GLU A 216 12.86 14.81 15.73
C GLU A 216 13.76 15.84 15.04
N TYR A 217 13.12 16.88 14.50
CA TYR A 217 13.83 17.95 13.78
C TYR A 217 13.86 19.19 14.66
N GLU A 218 15.07 19.62 15.07
CA GLU A 218 15.30 20.88 15.76
C GLU A 218 16.02 21.89 14.84
N SER A 219 16.15 23.13 15.28
CA SER A 219 16.73 24.20 14.48
C SER A 219 18.21 24.00 14.15
N LEU A 220 18.96 23.29 15.01
CA LEU A 220 20.41 23.10 14.90
C LEU A 220 20.84 21.63 14.79
N HIS A 221 19.96 20.71 15.09
CA HIS A 221 20.24 19.26 14.99
C HIS A 221 18.99 18.48 14.65
N THR A 222 19.19 17.22 14.27
CA THR A 222 18.12 16.28 14.01
C THR A 222 18.44 15.01 14.78
N ASP A 223 17.51 14.58 15.63
CA ASP A 223 17.62 13.30 16.30
C ASP A 223 17.29 12.19 15.32
N VAL A 224 18.10 11.16 15.31
CA VAL A 224 17.95 10.02 14.39
C VAL A 224 17.90 8.70 15.15
N ALA A 225 17.11 7.77 14.67
CA ALA A 225 17.12 6.37 15.08
C ALA A 225 17.90 5.53 14.07
N LEU A 226 18.76 4.66 14.56
CA LEU A 226 19.37 3.62 13.74
C LEU A 226 18.45 2.41 13.68
N VAL A 227 17.98 2.10 12.48
CA VAL A 227 17.04 1.00 12.23
C VAL A 227 17.81 -0.23 11.78
N SER A 228 17.71 -1.31 12.54
CA SER A 228 18.40 -2.55 12.23
C SER A 228 17.86 -3.23 10.95
N PRO A 229 18.67 -4.07 10.27
CA PRO A 229 18.18 -4.88 9.14
C PRO A 229 17.00 -5.79 9.50
N ALA A 230 16.93 -6.28 10.74
CA ALA A 230 15.82 -7.11 11.21
C ALA A 230 14.52 -6.31 11.34
N ASP A 231 14.58 -5.10 11.94
CA ASP A 231 13.43 -4.22 12.05
C ASP A 231 12.93 -3.76 10.67
N LYS A 232 13.87 -3.43 9.75
CA LYS A 232 13.54 -3.09 8.36
C LYS A 232 12.83 -4.25 7.66
N ARG A 233 13.32 -5.49 7.79
CA ARG A 233 12.68 -6.66 7.20
C ARG A 233 11.25 -6.83 7.70
N THR A 234 11.01 -6.71 9.00
CA THR A 234 9.67 -6.76 9.58
C THR A 234 8.78 -5.63 9.06
N ALA A 235 9.31 -4.42 8.94
CA ALA A 235 8.57 -3.27 8.42
C ALA A 235 8.24 -3.43 6.92
N ARG A 236 9.19 -3.93 6.13
CA ARG A 236 9.00 -4.24 4.69
C ARG A 236 7.91 -5.30 4.49
N LEU A 237 7.98 -6.40 5.26
CA LEU A 237 6.95 -7.44 5.24
C LEU A 237 5.57 -6.87 5.56
N ARG A 238 5.48 -6.04 6.61
CA ARG A 238 4.23 -5.37 6.99
C ARG A 238 3.73 -4.43 5.90
N LEU A 239 4.64 -3.70 5.25
CA LEU A 239 4.30 -2.76 4.17
C LEU A 239 3.77 -3.51 2.95
N ALA A 240 4.47 -4.59 2.53
CA ALA A 240 4.05 -5.44 1.42
C ALA A 240 2.68 -6.07 1.66
N GLU A 241 2.44 -6.66 2.85
CA GLU A 241 1.15 -7.26 3.21
C GLU A 241 0.02 -6.21 3.23
N ARG A 242 0.28 -5.01 3.78
CA ARG A 242 -0.70 -3.93 3.76
C ARG A 242 -0.99 -3.44 2.34
N ALA A 243 0.02 -3.35 1.48
CA ALA A 243 -0.16 -3.01 0.07
C ALA A 243 -1.00 -4.08 -0.63
N TYR A 244 -0.68 -5.37 -0.40
CA TYR A 244 -1.43 -6.50 -0.92
C TYR A 244 -2.91 -6.47 -0.49
N GLY A 245 -3.21 -6.20 0.77
CA GLY A 245 -4.59 -6.14 1.27
C GLY A 245 -5.34 -4.86 0.87
N LYS A 246 -4.64 -3.72 0.77
CA LYS A 246 -5.26 -2.41 0.60
C LYS A 246 -5.52 -2.04 -0.87
N GLY A 247 -4.53 -2.17 -1.73
CA GLY A 247 -4.56 -1.60 -3.08
C GLY A 247 -4.69 -0.07 -3.09
N TRP A 248 -5.03 0.49 -4.23
CA TRP A 248 -5.09 1.96 -4.38
C TRP A 248 -6.51 2.54 -4.45
N ARG A 249 -7.53 1.75 -4.80
CA ARG A 249 -8.93 2.21 -4.94
C ARG A 249 -9.64 2.33 -3.59
N ARG A 250 -9.10 3.14 -2.65
CA ARG A 250 -9.60 3.29 -1.27
C ARG A 250 -10.18 4.66 -1.01
N TYR A 251 -11.28 4.93 -1.67
CA TYR A 251 -12.12 6.12 -1.46
C TYR A 251 -13.58 5.69 -1.38
N ASP A 252 -14.38 6.43 -0.66
CA ASP A 252 -15.82 6.25 -0.59
C ASP A 252 -16.49 7.12 -1.66
N LEU A 253 -17.29 6.50 -2.51
CA LEU A 253 -18.02 7.23 -3.53
C LEU A 253 -19.17 8.02 -2.88
N PRO A 254 -19.38 9.29 -3.26
CA PRO A 254 -20.42 10.11 -2.66
C PRO A 254 -21.81 9.72 -3.15
N GLY A 255 -22.81 9.88 -2.30
CA GLY A 255 -24.22 9.76 -2.67
C GLY A 255 -24.70 10.98 -3.47
N CYS A 256 -24.21 11.11 -4.70
CA CYS A 256 -24.48 12.23 -5.59
C CYS A 256 -24.80 11.76 -7.00
N ALA A 257 -25.82 12.35 -7.64
CA ALA A 257 -26.24 12.01 -9.00
C ALA A 257 -25.16 12.27 -10.07
N HIS A 258 -24.17 13.13 -9.78
CA HIS A 258 -23.06 13.42 -10.67
C HIS A 258 -21.81 12.58 -10.40
N ALA A 259 -21.87 11.67 -9.42
CA ALA A 259 -20.77 10.77 -9.13
C ALA A 259 -20.80 9.56 -10.06
N SER A 260 -19.70 9.26 -10.68
CA SER A 260 -19.49 8.07 -11.50
C SER A 260 -18.09 7.48 -11.27
N VAL A 261 -17.81 6.36 -11.90
CA VAL A 261 -16.52 5.68 -11.84
C VAL A 261 -16.10 5.39 -13.26
N ASP A 262 -14.88 5.74 -13.63
CA ASP A 262 -14.35 5.43 -14.95
C ASP A 262 -13.92 3.95 -15.08
N SER A 263 -13.40 3.58 -16.27
CA SER A 263 -12.96 2.21 -16.59
C SER A 263 -11.79 1.72 -15.72
N ASP A 264 -11.03 2.64 -15.11
CA ASP A 264 -9.91 2.31 -14.23
C ASP A 264 -10.33 2.29 -12.76
N GLY A 265 -11.57 2.62 -12.49
CA GLY A 265 -12.11 2.68 -11.13
C GLY A 265 -11.81 4.00 -10.44
N ARG A 266 -11.49 5.11 -11.17
CA ARG A 266 -11.25 6.43 -10.58
C ARG A 266 -12.58 7.16 -10.37
N PRO A 267 -12.74 7.90 -9.27
CA PRO A 267 -13.96 8.64 -8.99
C PRO A 267 -14.08 9.88 -9.90
N VAL A 268 -15.09 9.94 -10.73
CA VAL A 268 -15.35 11.04 -11.67
C VAL A 268 -16.58 11.81 -11.24
N CYS A 269 -16.52 13.13 -11.34
CA CYS A 269 -17.65 14.02 -11.20
C CYS A 269 -18.10 14.53 -12.58
N GLU A 270 -19.30 14.16 -13.02
CA GLU A 270 -19.86 14.60 -14.30
C GLU A 270 -20.13 16.11 -14.34
N HIS A 271 -20.44 16.73 -13.17
CA HIS A 271 -20.64 18.17 -13.07
C HIS A 271 -19.35 18.95 -13.34
N PHE A 272 -18.21 18.46 -12.85
CA PHE A 272 -16.90 19.08 -13.08
C PHE A 272 -16.14 18.50 -14.30
N GLY A 273 -16.57 17.37 -14.85
CA GLY A 273 -15.95 16.70 -15.99
C GLY A 273 -14.53 16.17 -15.70
N ARG A 274 -14.24 15.81 -14.45
CA ARG A 274 -12.89 15.38 -14.05
C ARG A 274 -12.91 14.37 -12.90
N VAL A 275 -11.76 13.74 -12.66
CA VAL A 275 -11.50 12.99 -11.43
C VAL A 275 -11.53 13.95 -10.24
N VAL A 276 -12.19 13.58 -9.17
CA VAL A 276 -12.32 14.37 -7.94
C VAL A 276 -11.90 13.54 -6.73
N ASP A 277 -11.44 14.19 -5.69
CA ASP A 277 -11.27 13.56 -4.39
C ASP A 277 -12.59 13.57 -3.63
N PRO A 278 -13.29 12.41 -3.49
CA PRO A 278 -14.57 12.37 -2.83
C PRO A 278 -14.51 12.80 -1.36
N GLY A 279 -13.37 12.60 -0.71
CA GLY A 279 -13.17 12.92 0.71
C GLY A 279 -13.09 14.42 1.00
N SER A 280 -12.55 15.19 0.06
CA SER A 280 -12.33 16.63 0.25
C SER A 280 -13.22 17.53 -0.62
N GLU A 281 -13.63 17.05 -1.81
CA GLU A 281 -14.34 17.88 -2.78
C GLU A 281 -15.86 17.62 -2.83
N CYS A 282 -16.33 16.47 -2.30
CA CYS A 282 -17.74 16.07 -2.38
C CYS A 282 -18.47 16.27 -1.05
N GLY A 283 -19.76 16.62 -1.14
CA GLY A 283 -20.64 16.79 0.02
C GLY A 283 -21.69 17.88 -0.18
N SER A 284 -22.46 18.17 0.85
CA SER A 284 -23.55 19.15 0.82
C SER A 284 -23.10 20.60 0.59
N THR A 285 -21.80 20.88 0.73
CA THR A 285 -21.20 22.21 0.47
C THR A 285 -20.78 22.39 -1.00
N CYS A 286 -20.75 21.32 -1.79
CA CYS A 286 -20.47 21.37 -3.22
C CYS A 286 -21.65 21.99 -3.98
N GLY A 287 -21.38 23.02 -4.82
CA GLY A 287 -22.43 23.72 -5.59
C GLY A 287 -23.13 22.84 -6.64
N GLY A 288 -22.56 21.70 -7.02
CA GLY A 288 -23.15 20.71 -7.92
C GLY A 288 -23.77 19.52 -7.20
N PHE A 289 -23.81 19.52 -5.87
CA PHE A 289 -24.29 18.34 -5.14
C PHE A 289 -25.80 18.08 -5.36
N THR A 290 -26.10 16.91 -5.88
CA THR A 290 -27.48 16.43 -6.07
C THR A 290 -27.61 15.06 -5.37
N PRO A 291 -28.35 14.95 -4.26
CA PRO A 291 -28.47 13.71 -3.50
C PRO A 291 -28.96 12.53 -4.36
N ALA A 292 -28.25 11.41 -4.29
CA ALA A 292 -28.59 10.14 -4.94
C ALA A 292 -27.90 8.99 -4.20
N ASP A 293 -28.17 7.75 -4.58
CA ASP A 293 -27.39 6.61 -4.12
C ASP A 293 -25.98 6.66 -4.70
N ALA A 294 -25.00 6.24 -3.91
CA ALA A 294 -23.62 6.14 -4.38
C ALA A 294 -23.52 5.11 -5.53
N PRO A 295 -22.73 5.38 -6.58
CA PRO A 295 -22.58 4.44 -7.69
C PRO A 295 -22.02 3.10 -7.21
N ALA A 296 -22.63 1.99 -7.69
CA ALA A 296 -22.13 0.65 -7.41
C ALA A 296 -20.83 0.40 -8.17
N PHE A 297 -19.83 -0.13 -7.47
CA PHE A 297 -18.52 -0.39 -8.04
C PHE A 297 -17.85 -1.63 -7.43
N ASP A 298 -17.53 -2.61 -8.25
CA ASP A 298 -16.80 -3.82 -7.86
C ASP A 298 -15.27 -3.57 -7.90
N ARG A 299 -14.73 -3.04 -6.80
CA ARG A 299 -13.30 -2.74 -6.67
C ARG A 299 -12.42 -3.98 -6.71
N GLU A 300 -12.89 -5.06 -6.08
CA GLU A 300 -12.13 -6.30 -5.97
C GLU A 300 -12.09 -7.04 -7.31
N GLY A 301 -13.22 -7.12 -8.00
CA GLY A 301 -13.29 -7.70 -9.34
C GLY A 301 -12.41 -6.93 -10.35
N LEU A 302 -12.45 -5.61 -10.33
CA LEU A 302 -11.58 -4.81 -11.19
C LEU A 302 -10.10 -5.01 -10.87
N ARG A 303 -9.70 -5.00 -9.59
CA ARG A 303 -8.33 -5.25 -9.17
C ARG A 303 -7.84 -6.63 -9.62
N ALA A 304 -8.65 -7.67 -9.40
CA ALA A 304 -8.33 -9.04 -9.81
C ALA A 304 -8.20 -9.21 -11.33
N SER A 305 -8.94 -8.40 -12.11
CA SER A 305 -8.82 -8.42 -13.58
C SER A 305 -7.61 -7.67 -14.12
N ARG A 306 -7.00 -6.78 -13.32
CA ARG A 306 -5.88 -5.90 -13.73
C ARG A 306 -4.53 -6.32 -13.19
N THR A 307 -4.50 -7.08 -12.10
CA THR A 307 -3.26 -7.52 -11.42
C THR A 307 -3.30 -9.00 -11.10
N GLY A 308 -2.18 -9.57 -10.68
CA GLY A 308 -2.13 -10.93 -10.16
C GLY A 308 -2.82 -11.14 -8.81
N TRP A 309 -3.38 -10.08 -8.18
CA TRP A 309 -4.13 -10.21 -6.93
C TRP A 309 -5.44 -10.99 -7.13
N VAL A 310 -5.82 -11.83 -6.17
CA VAL A 310 -7.00 -12.69 -6.26
C VAL A 310 -8.01 -12.30 -5.18
N ALA A 311 -9.21 -11.87 -5.61
CA ALA A 311 -10.31 -11.48 -4.73
C ALA A 311 -10.85 -12.64 -3.91
N ASP A 312 -10.92 -13.82 -4.52
CA ASP A 312 -11.57 -15.01 -3.97
C ASP A 312 -10.67 -16.25 -4.07
N PRO A 313 -9.58 -16.32 -3.25
CA PRO A 313 -8.61 -17.38 -3.35
C PRO A 313 -9.19 -18.75 -2.97
N HIS A 314 -8.90 -19.76 -3.78
CA HIS A 314 -9.20 -21.17 -3.49
C HIS A 314 -8.20 -21.75 -2.49
N GLY A 315 -8.00 -21.10 -1.35
CA GLY A 315 -7.02 -21.49 -0.35
C GLY A 315 -7.56 -22.41 0.75
N VAL A 316 -6.66 -22.77 1.67
CA VAL A 316 -6.95 -23.60 2.86
C VAL A 316 -7.99 -22.96 3.78
N ALA A 317 -8.09 -21.64 3.77
CA ALA A 317 -8.98 -20.83 4.61
C ALA A 317 -10.48 -21.14 4.47
N ARG A 318 -10.90 -21.76 3.38
CA ARG A 318 -12.31 -22.06 3.11
C ARG A 318 -12.75 -23.47 3.41
N ARG A 319 -11.92 -24.31 3.99
CA ARG A 319 -12.36 -25.58 4.51
C ARG A 319 -13.28 -25.31 5.71
N GLN A 320 -14.58 -25.29 5.45
CA GLN A 320 -15.60 -25.36 6.48
C GLN A 320 -15.40 -26.70 7.20
N SER A 321 -14.58 -26.68 8.25
CA SER A 321 -14.43 -27.84 9.12
C SER A 321 -15.67 -27.91 9.96
N GLY A 322 -16.59 -28.86 9.65
CA GLY A 322 -17.43 -29.15 10.76
C GLY A 322 -18.84 -29.63 10.63
N LEU A 323 -19.35 -30.01 9.49
CA LEU A 323 -20.62 -30.72 9.47
C LEU A 323 -20.47 -32.23 9.24
N ASP A 324 -19.34 -32.69 8.72
CA ASP A 324 -19.10 -34.09 8.39
C ASP A 324 -18.54 -34.96 9.53
N ARG A 325 -18.44 -34.39 10.74
CA ARG A 325 -17.98 -35.11 11.95
C ARG A 325 -19.10 -35.70 12.80
N PHE A 326 -20.34 -35.53 12.36
CA PHE A 326 -21.53 -36.01 13.10
C PHE A 326 -22.42 -36.96 12.25
N SER A 327 -21.87 -37.57 11.20
CA SER A 327 -22.50 -38.68 10.51
C SER A 327 -21.83 -40.00 10.86
#